data_42addf9f15e46de9d2e716247d65f6f1
#
_entry.id   42addf9f15e46de9d2e716247d65f6f1
#
_cell.length_a   1.000
_cell.length_b   1.000
_cell.length_c   1.000
_cell.angle_alpha   90.00
_cell.angle_beta   90.00
_cell.angle_gamma   90.00
#
_symmetry.space_group_name_H-M   'P 1'
#
loop_
_entity.id
_entity.type
_entity.pdbx_description
1 polymer ?
#
loop_
_entity_poly.entity_id
_entity_poly.type
_entity_poly.pdbx_seq_one_letter_code
_entity_poly.pdbx_strand_id
1 'polypeptide(L)'
;KGFSKFLHLHYGDDDLFINEIATRTNTRIEVSEAGQMTATYQDNYDAWKELKLQYDFTSKYLHPAAKSIFGIAKFFDYAFDILFVCLWVEGIIHNWATAVLASILALSLFSIKVIVYRRAAKILRKPRLFFSLPLFSFIQPCINLYFKAIGSVTRKKNFTWR
;
A
#
# COMPACT_ATOMS: atom_id res chain seq x y z
N LYS A 1 18.60 24.11 -0.11
CA LYS A 1 17.28 23.97 0.49
C LYS A 1 17.12 22.65 1.28
N GLY A 2 17.63 21.52 0.90
CA GLY A 2 17.79 20.28 1.67
C GLY A 2 16.62 19.85 2.59
N PHE A 3 16.91 19.20 3.71
CA PHE A 3 15.98 18.71 4.72
C PHE A 3 15.11 19.79 5.41
N SER A 4 15.49 21.06 5.35
CA SER A 4 14.85 22.15 6.11
C SER A 4 13.36 22.28 5.87
N LYS A 5 12.86 21.86 4.71
CA LYS A 5 11.44 21.94 4.34
C LYS A 5 10.55 21.00 5.16
N PHE A 6 11.09 19.87 5.62
CA PHE A 6 10.36 18.81 6.31
C PHE A 6 10.69 18.67 7.79
N LEU A 7 11.62 19.50 8.32
CA LEU A 7 12.05 19.47 9.73
C LEU A 7 10.91 19.72 10.74
N HIS A 8 9.77 20.25 10.29
CA HIS A 8 8.59 20.44 11.13
C HIS A 8 7.77 19.15 11.29
N LEU A 9 8.12 18.09 10.59
CA LEU A 9 7.47 16.78 10.67
C LEU A 9 8.27 15.87 11.61
N HIS A 10 7.56 15.07 12.41
CA HIS A 10 8.21 14.09 13.29
C HIS A 10 8.71 12.86 12.52
N TYR A 11 8.13 12.58 11.33
CA TYR A 11 8.34 11.34 10.58
C TYR A 11 8.34 11.58 9.09
N GLY A 12 9.07 10.70 8.35
CA GLY A 12 9.06 10.68 6.89
C GLY A 12 9.92 11.75 6.23
N ASP A 13 10.80 12.37 6.96
CA ASP A 13 11.74 13.38 6.45
C ASP A 13 12.67 12.80 5.39
N ASP A 14 13.16 11.59 5.56
CA ASP A 14 13.99 10.83 4.63
C ASP A 14 13.21 10.47 3.34
N ASP A 15 12.03 9.87 3.48
CA ASP A 15 11.17 9.49 2.35
C ASP A 15 10.75 10.72 1.53
N LEU A 16 10.36 11.80 2.20
CA LEU A 16 9.93 13.04 1.55
C LEU A 16 11.10 13.77 0.89
N PHE A 17 12.28 13.74 1.51
CA PHE A 17 13.48 14.29 0.92
C PHE A 17 13.86 13.55 -0.37
N ILE A 18 13.91 12.21 -0.34
CA ILE A 18 14.19 11.41 -1.52
C ILE A 18 13.14 11.68 -2.60
N ASN A 19 11.86 11.75 -2.23
CA ASN A 19 10.77 12.00 -3.17
C ASN A 19 10.89 13.38 -3.86
N GLU A 20 11.49 14.37 -3.20
CA GLU A 20 11.71 15.72 -3.77
C GLU A 20 12.92 15.75 -4.73
N ILE A 21 14.02 15.06 -4.40
CA ILE A 21 15.28 15.17 -5.14
C ILE A 21 15.56 14.05 -6.12
N ALA A 22 14.88 12.91 -6.00
CA ALA A 22 15.12 11.74 -6.83
C ALA A 22 14.77 11.99 -8.29
N THR A 23 15.70 11.67 -9.18
CA THR A 23 15.52 11.71 -10.63
C THR A 23 16.03 10.43 -11.26
N ARG A 24 15.68 10.18 -12.53
CA ARG A 24 16.18 9.00 -13.27
C ARG A 24 17.70 8.96 -13.40
N THR A 25 18.37 10.09 -13.27
CA THR A 25 19.82 10.23 -13.49
C THR A 25 20.62 10.18 -12.18
N ASN A 26 20.04 10.61 -11.06
CA ASN A 26 20.75 10.70 -9.78
C ASN A 26 20.35 9.59 -8.78
N THR A 27 19.38 8.75 -9.12
CA THR A 27 18.88 7.73 -8.20
C THR A 27 18.93 6.35 -8.85
N ARG A 28 19.37 5.34 -8.08
CA ARG A 28 19.35 3.93 -8.47
C ARG A 28 18.77 3.09 -7.35
N ILE A 29 18.06 2.04 -7.74
CA ILE A 29 17.48 1.09 -6.79
C ILE A 29 18.47 -0.06 -6.64
N GLU A 30 18.92 -0.30 -5.42
CA GLU A 30 19.75 -1.44 -5.05
C GLU A 30 18.85 -2.57 -4.50
N VAL A 31 18.93 -3.75 -5.13
CA VAL A 31 18.14 -4.93 -4.73
C VAL A 31 19.00 -6.12 -4.30
N SER A 32 20.34 -5.96 -4.29
CA SER A 32 21.24 -7.01 -3.83
C SER A 32 21.06 -7.26 -2.33
N GLU A 33 21.48 -8.43 -1.89
CA GLU A 33 21.42 -8.82 -0.47
C GLU A 33 22.22 -7.87 0.42
N ALA A 34 23.35 -7.38 -0.07
CA ALA A 34 24.23 -6.45 0.63
C ALA A 34 23.58 -5.06 0.86
N GLY A 35 22.68 -4.64 -0.04
CA GLY A 35 21.96 -3.38 0.07
C GLY A 35 20.65 -3.47 0.88
N GLN A 36 20.28 -4.65 1.36
CA GLN A 36 19.04 -4.82 2.10
C GLN A 36 19.22 -4.48 3.58
N MET A 37 18.33 -3.66 4.10
CA MET A 37 18.24 -3.35 5.53
C MET A 37 17.20 -4.22 6.23
N THR A 38 17.49 -4.63 7.46
CA THR A 38 16.53 -5.33 8.30
C THR A 38 15.85 -4.32 9.22
N ALA A 39 14.54 -4.18 9.07
CA ALA A 39 13.74 -3.39 10.00
C ALA A 39 13.17 -4.27 11.11
N THR A 40 13.08 -3.73 12.32
CA THR A 40 12.42 -4.41 13.44
C THR A 40 10.91 -4.46 13.15
N TYR A 41 10.35 -5.66 13.32
CA TYR A 41 8.90 -5.84 13.18
C TYR A 41 8.16 -5.19 14.35
N GLN A 42 6.99 -4.62 14.06
CA GLN A 42 6.12 -4.06 15.11
C GLN A 42 5.23 -5.17 15.66
N ASP A 43 5.58 -5.68 16.85
CA ASP A 43 4.86 -6.80 17.49
C ASP A 43 3.52 -6.36 18.11
N ASN A 44 3.30 -5.04 18.27
CA ASN A 44 2.11 -4.49 18.90
C ASN A 44 1.19 -3.83 17.84
N TYR A 45 -0.12 -4.09 17.98
CA TYR A 45 -1.15 -3.49 17.12
C TYR A 45 -1.13 -1.95 17.17
N ASP A 46 -0.92 -1.36 18.34
CA ASP A 46 -0.91 0.11 18.48
C ASP A 46 0.28 0.74 17.75
N ALA A 47 1.45 0.13 17.82
CA ALA A 47 2.62 0.58 17.09
C ALA A 47 2.42 0.44 15.56
N TRP A 48 1.81 -0.65 15.11
CA TRP A 48 1.47 -0.84 13.70
C TRP A 48 0.41 0.17 13.23
N LYS A 49 -0.60 0.44 14.05
CA LYS A 49 -1.63 1.47 13.79
C LYS A 49 -1.00 2.86 13.67
N GLU A 50 -0.11 3.22 14.58
CA GLU A 50 0.61 4.49 14.55
C GLU A 50 1.42 4.62 13.27
N LEU A 51 2.17 3.59 12.87
CA LEU A 51 2.92 3.55 11.61
C LEU A 51 2.00 3.78 10.39
N LYS A 52 0.83 3.17 10.36
CA LYS A 52 -0.15 3.37 9.29
C LYS A 52 -0.67 4.81 9.24
N LEU A 53 -0.95 5.42 10.39
CA LEU A 53 -1.38 6.82 10.47
C LEU A 53 -0.27 7.78 10.04
N GLN A 54 0.99 7.48 10.38
CA GLN A 54 2.16 8.23 9.90
C GLN A 54 2.26 8.21 8.38
N TYR A 55 2.17 7.04 7.75
CA TYR A 55 2.18 6.91 6.29
C TYR A 55 1.00 7.64 5.61
N ASP A 56 -0.20 7.61 6.18
CA ASP A 56 -1.32 8.38 5.64
C ASP A 56 -1.06 9.88 5.74
N PHE A 57 -0.51 10.33 6.85
CA PHE A 57 -0.15 11.73 7.07
C PHE A 57 0.94 12.21 6.09
N THR A 58 2.05 11.48 5.97
CA THR A 58 3.19 11.85 5.08
C THR A 58 2.83 11.75 3.62
N SER A 59 1.88 10.90 3.24
CA SER A 59 1.40 10.75 1.86
C SER A 59 0.91 12.06 1.23
N LYS A 60 0.48 13.01 2.05
CA LYS A 60 0.02 14.35 1.60
C LYS A 60 1.16 15.23 1.07
N TYR A 61 2.38 14.94 1.46
CA TYR A 61 3.57 15.71 1.08
C TYR A 61 4.34 15.09 -0.10
N LEU A 62 3.91 13.92 -0.59
CA LEU A 62 4.52 13.28 -1.75
C LEU A 62 4.40 14.15 -3.01
N HIS A 63 5.35 13.99 -3.94
CA HIS A 63 5.31 14.66 -5.23
C HIS A 63 4.02 14.27 -6.01
N PRO A 64 3.41 15.22 -6.77
CA PRO A 64 2.15 14.96 -7.50
C PRO A 64 2.18 13.70 -8.37
N ALA A 65 3.28 13.43 -9.07
CA ALA A 65 3.42 12.23 -9.89
C ALA A 65 3.33 10.93 -9.07
N ALA A 66 4.00 10.88 -7.92
CA ALA A 66 3.90 9.73 -7.01
C ALA A 66 2.48 9.55 -6.46
N LYS A 67 1.83 10.66 -6.06
CA LYS A 67 0.42 10.64 -5.63
C LYS A 67 -0.50 10.09 -6.71
N SER A 68 -0.32 10.49 -7.96
CA SER A 68 -1.14 10.04 -9.08
C SER A 68 -0.97 8.54 -9.32
N ILE A 69 0.27 8.03 -9.34
CA ILE A 69 0.55 6.60 -9.53
C ILE A 69 -0.09 5.77 -8.41
N PHE A 70 0.15 6.13 -7.14
CA PHE A 70 -0.44 5.43 -6.01
C PHE A 70 -1.97 5.59 -5.94
N GLY A 71 -2.49 6.76 -6.34
CA GLY A 71 -3.92 7.04 -6.40
C GLY A 71 -4.63 6.17 -7.44
N ILE A 72 -4.06 6.06 -8.65
CA ILE A 72 -4.58 5.20 -9.72
C ILE A 72 -4.56 3.73 -9.31
N ALA A 73 -3.45 3.26 -8.75
CA ALA A 73 -3.35 1.88 -8.28
C ALA A 73 -4.43 1.56 -7.22
N LYS A 74 -4.58 2.43 -6.21
CA LYS A 74 -5.63 2.28 -5.19
C LYS A 74 -7.04 2.34 -5.78
N PHE A 75 -7.27 3.23 -6.75
CA PHE A 75 -8.58 3.33 -7.42
C PHE A 75 -8.96 2.01 -8.09
N PHE A 76 -8.03 1.37 -8.80
CA PHE A 76 -8.31 0.08 -9.43
C PHE A 76 -8.53 -1.04 -8.41
N ASP A 77 -7.80 -1.06 -7.29
CA ASP A 77 -8.05 -2.02 -6.22
C ASP A 77 -9.47 -1.86 -5.64
N TYR A 78 -9.90 -0.62 -5.31
CA TYR A 78 -11.26 -0.36 -4.81
C TYR A 78 -12.34 -0.67 -5.84
N ALA A 79 -12.13 -0.25 -7.10
CA ALA A 79 -13.09 -0.50 -8.18
C ALA A 79 -13.28 -2.00 -8.41
N PHE A 80 -12.20 -2.77 -8.36
CA PHE A 80 -12.26 -4.21 -8.48
C PHE A 80 -13.03 -4.85 -7.32
N ASP A 81 -12.73 -4.50 -6.07
CA ASP A 81 -13.41 -5.07 -4.90
C ASP A 81 -14.90 -4.77 -4.90
N ILE A 82 -15.28 -3.52 -5.21
CA ILE A 82 -16.69 -3.10 -5.31
C ILE A 82 -17.39 -3.88 -6.43
N LEU A 83 -16.78 -3.91 -7.63
CA LEU A 83 -17.36 -4.60 -8.78
C LEU A 83 -17.51 -6.11 -8.51
N PHE A 84 -16.51 -6.72 -7.88
CA PHE A 84 -16.57 -8.13 -7.50
C PHE A 84 -17.76 -8.42 -6.57
N VAL A 85 -17.89 -7.61 -5.50
CA VAL A 85 -19.00 -7.79 -4.53
C VAL A 85 -20.35 -7.57 -5.21
N CYS A 86 -20.50 -6.53 -6.03
CA CYS A 86 -21.75 -6.25 -6.75
C CYS A 86 -22.13 -7.39 -7.69
N LEU A 87 -21.19 -7.86 -8.51
CA LEU A 87 -21.46 -8.97 -9.45
C LEU A 87 -21.73 -10.29 -8.73
N TRP A 88 -21.09 -10.51 -7.60
CA TRP A 88 -21.30 -11.73 -6.82
C TRP A 88 -22.67 -11.74 -6.15
N VAL A 89 -23.10 -10.62 -5.56
CA VAL A 89 -24.41 -10.45 -4.94
C VAL A 89 -25.52 -10.55 -6.01
N GLU A 90 -25.37 -9.85 -7.12
CA GLU A 90 -26.33 -9.91 -8.23
C GLU A 90 -26.42 -11.34 -8.79
N GLY A 91 -25.29 -12.02 -8.92
CA GLY A 91 -25.23 -13.39 -9.40
C GLY A 91 -25.96 -14.38 -8.51
N ILE A 92 -25.88 -14.24 -7.19
CA ILE A 92 -26.60 -15.09 -6.24
C ILE A 92 -28.13 -14.85 -6.35
N ILE A 93 -28.54 -13.60 -6.56
CA ILE A 93 -29.98 -13.24 -6.54
C ILE A 93 -30.67 -13.56 -7.87
N HIS A 94 -30.02 -13.28 -9.01
CA HIS A 94 -30.67 -13.31 -10.32
C HIS A 94 -30.10 -14.35 -11.27
N ASN A 95 -28.78 -14.53 -11.31
CA ASN A 95 -28.13 -15.40 -12.29
C ASN A 95 -26.80 -15.94 -11.79
N TRP A 96 -26.80 -17.18 -11.31
CA TRP A 96 -25.59 -17.82 -10.77
C TRP A 96 -24.39 -17.82 -11.74
N ALA A 97 -24.61 -17.74 -13.07
CA ALA A 97 -23.52 -17.68 -14.05
C ALA A 97 -22.65 -16.42 -13.88
N THR A 98 -23.26 -15.28 -13.47
CA THR A 98 -22.50 -14.03 -13.18
C THR A 98 -21.66 -14.19 -11.92
N ALA A 99 -22.14 -14.88 -10.88
CA ALA A 99 -21.33 -15.17 -9.68
C ALA A 99 -20.14 -16.09 -9.99
N VAL A 100 -20.35 -17.11 -10.84
CA VAL A 100 -19.26 -17.99 -11.30
C VAL A 100 -18.23 -17.21 -12.09
N LEU A 101 -18.66 -16.37 -13.03
CA LEU A 101 -17.73 -15.54 -13.82
C LEU A 101 -16.94 -14.58 -12.93
N ALA A 102 -17.59 -13.89 -11.99
CA ALA A 102 -16.92 -13.03 -11.03
C ALA A 102 -15.87 -13.78 -10.20
N SER A 103 -16.20 -15.01 -9.76
CA SER A 103 -15.26 -15.85 -9.02
C SER A 103 -14.06 -16.28 -9.86
N ILE A 104 -14.25 -16.62 -11.13
CA ILE A 104 -13.15 -16.96 -12.05
C ILE A 104 -12.23 -15.74 -12.25
N LEU A 105 -12.78 -14.55 -12.43
CA LEU A 105 -11.98 -13.33 -12.56
C LEU A 105 -11.19 -13.03 -11.30
N ALA A 106 -11.80 -13.18 -10.11
CA ALA A 106 -11.11 -13.00 -8.83
C ALA A 106 -9.98 -14.01 -8.62
N LEU A 107 -10.20 -15.29 -8.95
CA LEU A 107 -9.18 -16.34 -8.90
C LEU A 107 -8.03 -16.06 -9.88
N SER A 108 -8.35 -15.58 -11.07
CA SER A 108 -7.34 -15.21 -12.07
C SER A 108 -6.45 -14.06 -11.56
N LEU A 109 -7.05 -13.01 -11.02
CA LEU A 109 -6.31 -11.89 -10.41
C LEU A 109 -5.46 -12.35 -9.21
N PHE A 110 -6.02 -13.19 -8.34
CA PHE A 110 -5.29 -13.79 -7.22
C PHE A 110 -4.07 -14.57 -7.71
N SER A 111 -4.23 -15.40 -8.75
CA SER A 111 -3.14 -16.17 -9.34
C SER A 111 -2.04 -15.28 -9.91
N ILE A 112 -2.40 -14.21 -10.60
CA ILE A 112 -1.43 -13.21 -11.09
C ILE A 112 -0.68 -12.58 -9.93
N LYS A 113 -1.37 -12.13 -8.88
CA LYS A 113 -0.74 -11.57 -7.68
C LYS A 113 0.23 -12.58 -7.04
N VAL A 114 -0.16 -13.85 -6.90
CA VAL A 114 0.73 -14.92 -6.39
C VAL A 114 2.00 -15.04 -7.24
N ILE A 115 1.87 -15.06 -8.56
CA ILE A 115 3.03 -15.18 -9.47
C ILE A 115 3.97 -13.97 -9.31
N VAL A 116 3.43 -12.75 -9.27
CA VAL A 116 4.20 -11.52 -9.11
C VAL A 116 4.95 -11.52 -7.77
N TYR A 117 4.26 -11.83 -6.66
CA TYR A 117 4.89 -11.88 -5.34
C TYR A 117 5.94 -12.98 -5.22
N ARG A 118 5.72 -14.15 -5.85
CA ARG A 118 6.74 -15.21 -5.91
C ARG A 118 7.98 -14.78 -6.66
N ARG A 119 7.84 -14.09 -7.79
CA ARG A 119 8.97 -13.56 -8.55
C ARG A 119 9.71 -12.49 -7.74
N ALA A 120 9.00 -11.55 -7.13
CA ALA A 120 9.60 -10.53 -6.28
C ALA A 120 10.34 -11.15 -5.08
N ALA A 121 9.74 -12.10 -4.36
CA ALA A 121 10.37 -12.80 -3.25
C ALA A 121 11.65 -13.55 -3.68
N LYS A 122 11.65 -14.15 -4.89
CA LYS A 122 12.84 -14.81 -5.45
C LYS A 122 13.97 -13.81 -5.72
N ILE A 123 13.66 -12.66 -6.33
CA ILE A 123 14.64 -11.60 -6.63
C ILE A 123 15.21 -11.02 -5.34
N LEU A 124 14.34 -10.76 -4.37
CA LEU A 124 14.72 -10.16 -3.07
C LEU A 124 15.27 -11.18 -2.07
N ARG A 125 15.35 -12.48 -2.43
CA ARG A 125 15.79 -13.58 -1.53
C ARG A 125 15.06 -13.62 -0.19
N LYS A 126 13.76 -13.27 -0.19
CA LYS A 126 12.92 -13.24 1.02
C LYS A 126 12.07 -14.51 1.14
N PRO A 127 11.57 -14.82 2.35
CA PRO A 127 10.65 -15.94 2.55
C PRO A 127 9.45 -15.88 1.61
N ARG A 128 9.02 -17.04 1.16
CA ARG A 128 7.89 -17.15 0.23
C ARG A 128 6.57 -17.13 1.00
N LEU A 129 5.99 -15.96 1.15
CA LEU A 129 4.63 -15.79 1.71
C LEU A 129 3.59 -16.02 0.62
N PHE A 130 3.37 -17.28 0.22
CA PHE A 130 2.64 -17.65 -0.99
C PHE A 130 1.21 -17.14 -1.06
N PHE A 131 0.47 -17.25 0.03
CA PHE A 131 -0.96 -16.94 0.05
C PHE A 131 -1.30 -15.73 0.91
N SER A 132 -0.54 -15.49 1.96
CA SER A 132 -0.82 -14.41 2.90
C SER A 132 -0.75 -13.03 2.25
N LEU A 133 0.27 -12.72 1.45
CA LEU A 133 0.41 -11.42 0.78
C LEU A 133 -0.70 -11.17 -0.26
N PRO A 134 -0.96 -12.08 -1.23
CA PRO A 134 -2.07 -11.90 -2.15
C PRO A 134 -3.42 -11.79 -1.44
N LEU A 135 -3.68 -12.65 -0.44
CA LEU A 135 -4.92 -12.60 0.33
C LEU A 135 -5.05 -11.26 1.07
N PHE A 136 -3.98 -10.80 1.73
CA PHE A 136 -3.98 -9.52 2.41
C PHE A 136 -4.24 -8.35 1.44
N SER A 137 -3.82 -8.44 0.17
CA SER A 137 -4.05 -7.39 -0.83
C SER A 137 -5.52 -7.15 -1.16
N PHE A 138 -6.42 -8.14 -0.97
CA PHE A 138 -7.87 -7.94 -1.10
C PHE A 138 -8.49 -7.26 0.13
N ILE A 139 -7.92 -7.48 1.31
CA ILE A 139 -8.40 -6.88 2.56
C ILE A 139 -7.81 -5.47 2.74
N GLN A 140 -6.65 -5.22 2.16
CA GLN A 140 -5.91 -3.98 2.31
C GLN A 140 -6.69 -2.71 1.94
N PRO A 141 -7.52 -2.65 0.88
CA PRO A 141 -8.36 -1.50 0.59
C PRO A 141 -9.28 -1.13 1.76
N CYS A 142 -9.95 -2.12 2.36
CA CYS A 142 -10.81 -1.90 3.53
C CYS A 142 -10.04 -1.37 4.74
N ILE A 143 -8.85 -1.95 5.01
CA ILE A 143 -7.96 -1.51 6.08
C ILE A 143 -7.51 -0.06 5.84
N ASN A 144 -7.13 0.28 4.61
CA ASN A 144 -6.70 1.63 4.26
C ASN A 144 -7.84 2.66 4.43
N LEU A 145 -9.08 2.31 4.06
CA LEU A 145 -10.25 3.16 4.31
C LEU A 145 -10.50 3.38 5.80
N TYR A 146 -10.41 2.32 6.59
CA TYR A 146 -10.54 2.39 8.05
C TYR A 146 -9.50 3.34 8.66
N PHE A 147 -8.22 3.20 8.30
CA PHE A 147 -7.17 4.09 8.82
C PHE A 147 -7.30 5.53 8.31
N LYS A 148 -7.76 5.72 7.09
CA LYS A 148 -8.04 7.05 6.56
C LYS A 148 -9.18 7.74 7.32
N ALA A 149 -10.24 7.00 7.66
CA ALA A 149 -11.35 7.51 8.47
C ALA A 149 -10.87 7.89 9.89
N ILE A 150 -10.10 7.00 10.55
CA ILE A 150 -9.52 7.30 11.86
C ILE A 150 -8.56 8.50 11.78
N GLY A 151 -7.67 8.54 10.79
CA GLY A 151 -6.71 9.62 10.60
C GLY A 151 -7.36 10.98 10.35
N SER A 152 -8.56 11.01 9.77
CA SER A 152 -9.33 12.25 9.61
C SER A 152 -9.87 12.79 10.94
N VAL A 153 -10.20 11.90 11.87
CA VAL A 153 -10.73 12.22 13.20
C VAL A 153 -9.61 12.50 14.22
N THR A 154 -8.53 11.70 14.15
CA THR A 154 -7.35 11.86 15.00
C THR A 154 -6.55 13.07 14.53
N ARG A 155 -6.74 14.19 15.18
CA ARG A 155 -6.17 15.47 14.74
C ARG A 155 -4.64 15.47 14.72
N LYS A 156 -4.11 16.16 13.74
CA LYS A 156 -2.74 16.56 13.33
C LYS A 156 -1.71 16.89 14.43
N LYS A 157 -2.08 16.95 15.70
CA LYS A 157 -1.23 17.46 16.79
C LYS A 157 -0.01 16.60 17.09
N ASN A 158 -0.03 15.32 16.73
CA ASN A 158 1.02 14.37 17.13
C ASN A 158 2.12 14.19 16.08
N PHE A 159 2.01 14.77 14.88
CA PHE A 159 2.95 14.51 13.78
C PHE A 159 3.76 15.74 13.34
N THR A 160 3.56 16.90 13.97
CA THR A 160 4.32 18.12 13.71
C THR A 160 4.91 18.67 14.98
N TRP A 161 6.17 19.13 14.92
CA TRP A 161 6.76 19.93 15.98
C TRP A 161 6.01 21.27 16.10
N ARG A 162 5.82 21.73 17.31
CA ARG A 162 5.29 23.08 17.57
C ARG A 162 6.40 24.10 17.52
#